data_e4249fa0f06d9aa3fd2031826cfb32ab
#
_entry.id   e4249fa0f06d9aa3fd2031826cfb32ab
#
_cell.length_a   1.000
_cell.length_b   1.000
_cell.length_c   1.000
_cell.angle_alpha   90.00
_cell.angle_beta   90.00
_cell.angle_gamma   90.00
#
_symmetry.space_group_name_H-M   'P 1'
#
loop_
_entity.id
_entity.type
_entity.pdbx_description
1 polymer ?
#
loop_
_entity_poly.entity_id
_entity_poly.type
_entity_poly.pdbx_seq_one_letter_code
_entity_poly.pdbx_strand_id
1 'polypeptide(L)'
;MIRTYLDAGVLIAAARGKAPLATKALDILDDPNRQFVSSVFLKLEVLPKAVYHQNTSEVEFYEAVFDAVTDWAESTDEIAERGYKEALAYGLAALDALHVAAAVILDADELVTTEKSDKPIHRTAAVKVVSLWE
;
A
#
# COMPACT_ATOMS: atom_id res chain seq x y z
N MET A 1 -6.15 17.15 3.75
CA MET A 1 -6.35 15.69 3.79
C MET A 1 -5.00 14.98 3.86
N ILE A 2 -4.97 13.83 4.47
CA ILE A 2 -3.76 13.01 4.56
C ILE A 2 -3.65 12.17 3.29
N ARG A 3 -2.65 12.42 2.45
CA ARG A 3 -2.39 11.58 1.27
C ARG A 3 -1.77 10.27 1.72
N THR A 4 -2.48 9.19 1.49
CA THR A 4 -2.17 7.87 2.05
C THR A 4 -1.92 6.85 0.95
N TYR A 5 -0.75 6.21 0.99
CA TYR A 5 -0.44 5.03 0.19
C TYR A 5 -0.61 3.80 1.07
N LEU A 6 -1.37 2.81 0.59
CA LEU A 6 -1.62 1.58 1.33
C LEU A 6 -0.77 0.44 0.80
N ASP A 7 -0.13 -0.30 1.69
CA ASP A 7 0.53 -1.56 1.36
C ASP A 7 -0.53 -2.66 1.14
N ALA A 8 -0.18 -3.69 0.39
CA ALA A 8 -1.07 -4.80 0.07
C ALA A 8 -1.65 -5.47 1.32
N GLY A 9 -0.85 -5.61 2.37
CA GLY A 9 -1.29 -6.20 3.64
C GLY A 9 -2.50 -5.50 4.25
N VAL A 10 -2.60 -4.17 4.10
CA VAL A 10 -3.74 -3.40 4.61
C VAL A 10 -5.02 -3.77 3.86
N LEU A 11 -4.96 -3.86 2.53
CA LEU A 11 -6.12 -4.25 1.72
C LEU A 11 -6.54 -5.69 2.00
N ILE A 12 -5.58 -6.60 2.13
CA ILE A 12 -5.85 -8.01 2.43
C ILE A 12 -6.46 -8.14 3.83
N ALA A 13 -5.94 -7.43 4.82
CA ALA A 13 -6.49 -7.43 6.18
C ALA A 13 -7.94 -6.92 6.19
N ALA A 14 -8.23 -5.84 5.46
CA ALA A 14 -9.57 -5.30 5.36
C ALA A 14 -10.54 -6.26 4.67
N ALA A 15 -10.08 -6.96 3.63
CA ALA A 15 -10.93 -7.85 2.84
C ALA A 15 -11.21 -9.18 3.54
N ARG A 16 -10.24 -9.74 4.26
CA ARG A 16 -10.32 -11.12 4.76
C ARG A 16 -9.58 -11.38 6.07
N GLY A 17 -9.08 -10.35 6.70
CA GLY A 17 -8.36 -10.47 7.96
C GLY A 17 -9.28 -10.63 9.16
N LYS A 18 -8.67 -10.71 10.34
CA LYS A 18 -9.36 -10.81 11.61
C LYS A 18 -9.09 -9.59 12.48
N ALA A 19 -10.03 -9.26 13.37
CA ALA A 19 -9.82 -8.23 14.37
C ALA A 19 -8.61 -8.59 15.26
N PRO A 20 -7.83 -7.62 15.75
CA PRO A 20 -8.07 -6.17 15.60
C PRO A 20 -7.55 -5.57 14.29
N LEU A 21 -6.73 -6.29 13.53
CA LEU A 21 -6.05 -5.76 12.35
C LEU A 21 -7.04 -5.37 11.24
N ALA A 22 -8.04 -6.25 10.99
CA ALA A 22 -9.07 -5.98 9.98
C ALA A 22 -9.85 -4.71 10.33
N THR A 23 -10.21 -4.52 11.60
CA THR A 23 -10.93 -3.33 12.07
C THR A 23 -10.10 -2.07 11.84
N LYS A 24 -8.82 -2.10 12.19
CA LYS A 24 -7.91 -0.96 11.97
C LYS A 24 -7.75 -0.63 10.49
N ALA A 25 -7.65 -1.66 9.63
CA ALA A 25 -7.56 -1.47 8.18
C ALA A 25 -8.82 -0.81 7.62
N LEU A 26 -10.00 -1.27 8.04
CA LEU A 26 -11.28 -0.68 7.63
C LEU A 26 -11.42 0.76 8.13
N ASP A 27 -10.97 1.07 9.33
CA ASP A 27 -11.00 2.42 9.87
C ASP A 27 -10.15 3.38 9.03
N ILE A 28 -8.99 2.93 8.54
CA ILE A 28 -8.17 3.72 7.62
C ILE A 28 -8.92 3.98 6.31
N LEU A 29 -9.52 2.94 5.73
CA LEU A 29 -10.26 3.07 4.46
C LEU A 29 -11.49 3.97 4.59
N ASP A 30 -12.13 3.99 5.75
CA ASP A 30 -13.33 4.77 6.01
C ASP A 30 -13.04 6.19 6.53
N ASP A 31 -11.76 6.54 6.72
CA ASP A 31 -11.38 7.85 7.26
C ASP A 31 -11.65 8.96 6.24
N PRO A 32 -12.60 9.89 6.51
CA PRO A 32 -12.94 10.96 5.57
C PRO A 32 -11.83 12.00 5.40
N ASN A 33 -10.82 11.99 6.26
CA ASN A 33 -9.68 12.90 6.19
C ASN A 33 -8.52 12.35 5.36
N ARG A 34 -8.69 11.19 4.73
CA ARG A 34 -7.65 10.57 3.91
C ARG A 34 -7.99 10.62 2.43
N GLN A 35 -6.97 10.85 1.64
CA GLN A 35 -7.00 10.73 0.19
C GLN A 35 -6.06 9.60 -0.19
N PHE A 36 -6.54 8.61 -0.95
CA PHE A 36 -5.74 7.43 -1.28
C PHE A 36 -5.04 7.60 -2.62
N VAL A 37 -3.77 7.23 -2.63
CA VAL A 37 -2.92 7.20 -3.82
C VAL A 37 -2.34 5.79 -3.96
N SER A 38 -2.03 5.36 -5.19
CA SER A 38 -1.63 3.98 -5.43
C SER A 38 -0.79 3.81 -6.70
N SER A 39 -0.44 2.57 -7.00
CA SER A 39 0.31 2.21 -8.20
C SER A 39 -0.16 0.86 -8.75
N VAL A 40 0.23 0.57 -9.98
CA VAL A 40 -0.05 -0.73 -10.62
C VAL A 40 0.51 -1.90 -9.82
N PHE A 41 1.58 -1.70 -9.06
CA PHE A 41 2.19 -2.76 -8.27
C PHE A 41 1.28 -3.24 -7.15
N LEU A 42 0.47 -2.36 -6.58
CA LEU A 42 -0.53 -2.76 -5.59
C LEU A 42 -1.61 -3.62 -6.23
N LYS A 43 -2.09 -3.26 -7.42
CA LYS A 43 -3.04 -4.08 -8.17
C LYS A 43 -2.48 -5.47 -8.45
N LEU A 44 -1.21 -5.55 -8.87
CA LEU A 44 -0.55 -6.82 -9.16
C LEU A 44 -0.44 -7.73 -7.94
N GLU A 45 -0.34 -7.17 -6.75
CA GLU A 45 -0.25 -7.98 -5.54
C GLU A 45 -1.59 -8.57 -5.10
N VAL A 46 -2.69 -7.87 -5.29
CA VAL A 46 -3.96 -8.27 -4.69
C VAL A 46 -4.97 -8.84 -5.69
N LEU A 47 -5.08 -8.26 -6.89
CA LEU A 47 -6.14 -8.65 -7.83
C LEU A 47 -5.91 -9.99 -8.51
N PRO A 48 -4.75 -10.30 -9.13
CA PRO A 48 -4.62 -11.52 -9.91
C PRO A 48 -4.92 -12.78 -9.10
N LYS A 49 -4.43 -12.86 -7.87
CA LYS A 49 -4.64 -14.03 -7.02
C LYS A 49 -6.11 -14.21 -6.64
N ALA A 50 -6.79 -13.12 -6.29
CA ALA A 50 -8.22 -13.15 -5.95
C ALA A 50 -9.08 -13.55 -7.16
N VAL A 51 -8.75 -13.04 -8.34
CA VAL A 51 -9.43 -13.42 -9.59
C VAL A 51 -9.19 -14.90 -9.92
N TYR A 52 -7.94 -15.34 -9.84
CA TYR A 52 -7.56 -16.73 -10.13
C TYR A 52 -8.32 -17.73 -9.25
N HIS A 53 -8.46 -17.42 -7.95
CA HIS A 53 -9.17 -18.28 -7.01
C HIS A 53 -10.68 -18.03 -6.98
N GLN A 54 -11.20 -17.21 -7.88
CA GLN A 54 -12.63 -16.91 -8.00
C GLN A 54 -13.26 -16.37 -6.70
N ASN A 55 -12.49 -15.59 -5.94
CA ASN A 55 -12.96 -14.93 -4.73
C ASN A 55 -13.69 -13.63 -5.09
N THR A 56 -14.90 -13.75 -5.60
CA THR A 56 -15.67 -12.64 -6.18
C THR A 56 -15.84 -11.46 -5.22
N SER A 57 -16.20 -11.72 -3.97
CA SER A 57 -16.39 -10.65 -2.98
C SER A 57 -15.10 -9.90 -2.68
N GLU A 58 -13.97 -10.61 -2.64
CA GLU A 58 -12.65 -10.00 -2.44
C GLU A 58 -12.26 -9.15 -3.63
N VAL A 59 -12.49 -9.63 -4.87
CA VAL A 59 -12.23 -8.87 -6.09
C VAL A 59 -13.06 -7.58 -6.11
N GLU A 60 -14.35 -7.67 -5.81
CA GLU A 60 -15.24 -6.50 -5.76
C GLU A 60 -14.76 -5.47 -4.73
N PHE A 61 -14.30 -5.95 -3.58
CA PHE A 61 -13.76 -5.07 -2.54
C PHE A 61 -12.53 -4.31 -3.03
N TYR A 62 -11.56 -5.02 -3.62
CA TYR A 62 -10.35 -4.38 -4.14
C TYR A 62 -10.66 -3.39 -5.27
N GLU A 63 -11.55 -3.75 -6.17
CA GLU A 63 -11.96 -2.86 -7.26
C GLU A 63 -12.60 -1.58 -6.73
N ALA A 64 -13.43 -1.69 -5.69
CA ALA A 64 -14.03 -0.53 -5.05
C ALA A 64 -12.98 0.37 -4.41
N VAL A 65 -11.98 -0.21 -3.76
CA VAL A 65 -10.86 0.57 -3.19
C VAL A 65 -10.11 1.30 -4.29
N PHE A 66 -9.79 0.61 -5.39
CA PHE A 66 -9.06 1.23 -6.50
C PHE A 66 -9.86 2.31 -7.21
N ASP A 67 -11.18 2.17 -7.30
CA ASP A 67 -12.06 3.22 -7.84
C ASP A 67 -12.02 4.49 -6.98
N ALA A 68 -11.76 4.36 -5.70
CA ALA A 68 -11.66 5.49 -4.77
C ALA A 68 -10.28 6.16 -4.78
N VAL A 69 -9.28 5.56 -5.41
CA VAL A 69 -7.94 6.14 -5.53
C VAL A 69 -8.00 7.39 -6.41
N THR A 70 -7.45 8.49 -5.92
CA THR A 70 -7.53 9.79 -6.60
C THR A 70 -6.31 10.09 -7.48
N ASP A 71 -5.19 9.42 -7.23
CA ASP A 71 -3.97 9.65 -8.00
C ASP A 71 -3.15 8.35 -8.10
N TRP A 72 -2.66 8.06 -9.29
CA TRP A 72 -1.89 6.86 -9.61
C TRP A 72 -0.49 7.22 -10.07
N ALA A 73 0.51 6.52 -9.55
CA ALA A 73 1.86 6.60 -10.09
C ALA A 73 1.91 5.81 -11.40
N GLU A 74 2.00 6.50 -12.51
CA GLU A 74 1.84 5.91 -13.85
C GLU A 74 3.17 5.48 -14.50
N SER A 75 4.26 6.22 -14.25
CA SER A 75 5.55 5.91 -14.86
C SER A 75 6.24 4.75 -14.14
N THR A 76 6.14 3.55 -14.72
CA THR A 76 6.81 2.36 -14.18
C THR A 76 8.33 2.49 -14.19
N ASP A 77 8.89 3.17 -15.19
CA ASP A 77 10.34 3.42 -15.27
C ASP A 77 10.82 4.31 -14.12
N GLU A 78 10.06 5.37 -13.82
CA GLU A 78 10.38 6.27 -12.71
C GLU A 78 10.27 5.56 -11.36
N ILE A 79 9.23 4.75 -11.17
CA ILE A 79 9.07 3.96 -9.96
C ILE A 79 10.22 2.97 -9.80
N ALA A 80 10.58 2.26 -10.87
CA ALA A 80 11.68 1.29 -10.84
C ALA A 80 13.01 1.94 -10.51
N GLU A 81 13.29 3.09 -11.11
CA GLU A 81 14.53 3.84 -10.88
C GLU A 81 14.63 4.33 -9.44
N ARG A 82 13.56 4.94 -8.93
CA ARG A 82 13.51 5.38 -7.53
C ARG A 82 13.54 4.19 -6.58
N GLY A 83 12.84 3.10 -6.91
CA GLY A 83 12.82 1.88 -6.11
C GLY A 83 14.21 1.26 -5.95
N TYR A 84 15.00 1.27 -7.02
CA TYR A 84 16.38 0.81 -6.96
C TYR A 84 17.19 1.61 -5.93
N LYS A 85 17.04 2.93 -5.93
CA LYS A 85 17.71 3.80 -4.95
C LYS A 85 17.26 3.53 -3.52
N GLU A 86 15.98 3.33 -3.31
CA GLU A 86 15.42 3.02 -1.98
C GLU A 86 15.90 1.65 -1.48
N ALA A 87 15.94 0.66 -2.35
CA ALA A 87 16.45 -0.67 -1.99
C ALA A 87 17.91 -0.62 -1.58
N LEU A 88 18.74 0.13 -2.31
CA LEU A 88 20.16 0.32 -1.98
C LEU A 88 20.35 1.04 -0.66
N ALA A 89 19.59 2.10 -0.43
CA ALA A 89 19.77 2.96 0.74
C ALA A 89 19.34 2.28 2.05
N TYR A 90 18.27 1.47 2.00
CA TYR A 90 17.62 0.95 3.20
C TYR A 90 17.57 -0.57 3.28
N GLY A 91 18.11 -1.28 2.29
CA GLY A 91 18.11 -2.74 2.28
C GLY A 91 16.70 -3.32 2.14
N LEU A 92 15.88 -2.74 1.27
CA LEU A 92 14.49 -3.17 1.09
C LEU A 92 14.37 -4.27 0.05
N ALA A 93 13.41 -5.18 0.26
CA ALA A 93 12.99 -6.12 -0.77
C ALA A 93 12.34 -5.36 -1.93
N ALA A 94 12.34 -5.98 -3.12
CA ALA A 94 11.93 -5.31 -4.36
C ALA A 94 10.55 -4.65 -4.29
N LEU A 95 9.53 -5.39 -3.84
CA LEU A 95 8.16 -4.83 -3.79
C LEU A 95 8.02 -3.71 -2.75
N ASP A 96 8.64 -3.86 -1.59
CA ASP A 96 8.65 -2.80 -0.58
C ASP A 96 9.28 -1.52 -1.15
N ALA A 97 10.40 -1.67 -1.84
CA ALA A 97 11.09 -0.55 -2.47
C ALA A 97 10.23 0.14 -3.54
N LEU A 98 9.50 -0.64 -4.35
CA LEU A 98 8.59 -0.10 -5.36
C LEU A 98 7.43 0.66 -4.73
N HIS A 99 6.86 0.15 -3.64
CA HIS A 99 5.79 0.86 -2.93
C HIS A 99 6.29 2.15 -2.29
N VAL A 100 7.45 2.13 -1.67
CA VAL A 100 8.07 3.35 -1.12
C VAL A 100 8.30 4.36 -2.23
N ALA A 101 8.86 3.92 -3.36
CA ALA A 101 9.11 4.78 -4.51
C ALA A 101 7.82 5.42 -5.04
N ALA A 102 6.77 4.63 -5.22
CA ALA A 102 5.47 5.14 -5.68
C ALA A 102 4.90 6.16 -4.69
N ALA A 103 4.97 5.87 -3.40
CA ALA A 103 4.50 6.79 -2.36
C ALA A 103 5.23 8.13 -2.40
N VAL A 104 6.55 8.09 -2.60
CA VAL A 104 7.39 9.31 -2.70
C VAL A 104 7.02 10.11 -3.95
N ILE A 105 6.90 9.45 -5.09
CA ILE A 105 6.56 10.10 -6.37
C ILE A 105 5.18 10.79 -6.27
N LEU A 106 4.25 10.18 -5.56
CA LEU A 106 2.91 10.72 -5.36
C LEU A 106 2.81 11.74 -4.22
N ASP A 107 3.90 12.10 -3.60
CA ASP A 107 3.94 12.99 -2.43
C ASP A 107 3.00 12.51 -1.32
N ALA A 108 2.98 11.22 -1.04
CA ALA A 108 2.19 10.67 0.04
C ALA A 108 2.70 11.18 1.39
N ASP A 109 1.78 11.52 2.28
CA ASP A 109 2.11 11.90 3.65
C ASP A 109 2.46 10.67 4.49
N GLU A 110 1.78 9.56 4.23
CA GLU A 110 1.98 8.32 4.96
C GLU A 110 1.87 7.11 4.04
N LEU A 111 2.72 6.11 4.31
CA LEU A 111 2.55 4.76 3.79
C LEU A 111 2.10 3.88 4.95
N VAL A 112 0.88 3.34 4.87
CA VAL A 112 0.32 2.50 5.93
C VAL A 112 0.55 1.03 5.57
N THR A 113 1.04 0.26 6.54
CA THR A 113 1.42 -1.14 6.35
C THR A 113 0.95 -2.01 7.51
N THR A 114 0.81 -3.31 7.26
CA THR A 114 0.60 -4.31 8.30
C THR A 114 1.92 -4.87 8.86
N GLU A 115 3.05 -4.44 8.32
CA GLU A 115 4.35 -4.85 8.81
C GLU A 115 4.66 -4.21 10.16
N LYS A 116 5.15 -5.01 11.11
CA LYS A 116 5.56 -4.51 12.44
C LYS A 116 6.77 -3.60 12.31
N SER A 117 6.96 -2.75 13.32
CA SER A 117 7.99 -1.68 13.31
C SER A 117 9.42 -2.19 13.18
N ASP A 118 9.70 -3.46 13.45
CA ASP A 118 11.02 -4.07 13.28
C ASP A 118 11.32 -4.53 11.85
N LYS A 119 10.35 -4.44 10.96
CA LYS A 119 10.50 -4.90 9.57
C LYS A 119 11.21 -3.85 8.70
N PRO A 120 11.91 -4.31 7.63
CA PRO A 120 12.76 -3.44 6.82
C PRO A 120 12.10 -2.19 6.24
N ILE A 121 10.83 -2.25 5.87
CA ILE A 121 10.13 -1.11 5.25
C ILE A 121 10.16 0.13 6.15
N HIS A 122 10.21 -0.07 7.47
CA HIS A 122 10.26 1.03 8.43
C HIS A 122 11.62 1.75 8.47
N ARG A 123 12.62 1.25 7.78
CA ARG A 123 13.96 1.89 7.72
C ARG A 123 13.97 3.15 6.87
N THR A 124 13.05 3.26 5.91
CA THR A 124 13.06 4.39 4.98
C THR A 124 12.81 5.71 5.71
N ALA A 125 13.54 6.75 5.29
CA ALA A 125 13.30 8.12 5.72
C ALA A 125 12.56 8.92 4.62
N ALA A 126 12.28 8.30 3.47
CA ALA A 126 11.72 9.01 2.31
C ALA A 126 10.22 9.29 2.44
N VAL A 127 9.51 8.48 3.21
CA VAL A 127 8.09 8.65 3.53
C VAL A 127 7.83 8.14 4.94
N LYS A 128 6.87 8.74 5.64
CA LYS A 128 6.47 8.26 6.96
C LYS A 128 5.74 6.92 6.82
N VAL A 129 6.29 5.86 7.42
CA VAL A 129 5.69 4.53 7.42
C VAL A 129 4.96 4.31 8.74
N VAL A 130 3.66 3.96 8.65
CA VAL A 130 2.79 3.77 9.80
C VAL A 130 2.32 2.33 9.85
N SER A 131 2.58 1.65 10.97
CA SER A 131 2.15 0.27 11.18
C SER A 131 0.78 0.21 11.82
N LEU A 132 -0.10 -0.67 11.30
CA LEU A 132 -1.39 -0.94 11.92
C LEU A 132 -1.27 -1.73 13.23
N TRP A 133 -0.11 -2.28 13.54
CA TRP A 133 0.14 -2.98 14.81
C TRP A 133 0.36 -2.05 15.99
N GLU A 134 0.49 -0.76 15.74
CA GLU A 134 0.83 0.25 16.77
C GLU A 134 -0.29 1.26 17.01
#